data_12c3c7eb549610205a5f3cb9c0ae1e6b
#
_entry.id   12c3c7eb549610205a5f3cb9c0ae1e6b
#
_cell.length_a   1.000
_cell.length_b   1.000
_cell.length_c   1.000
_cell.angle_alpha   90.00
_cell.angle_beta   90.00
_cell.angle_gamma   90.00
#
_symmetry.space_group_name_H-M   'P 1'
#
loop_
_entity.id
_entity.type
_entity.pdbx_description
1 polymer ?
#
loop_
_entity_poly.entity_id
_entity_poly.type
_entity_poly.pdbx_seq_one_letter_code
_entity_poly.pdbx_strand_id
1 'polypeptide(L)'
;DFTFDRDELRAAFGPRTCAIIVNTPNNPSGHVFSREELAFIAGLCQEFDCLAITDEIYEHIVFDGHAHISLATLPGMWERTITISGLSKTYAVTGWRVGWAIAPEALTNAIRKVHDFLTVCAPAPLQEAGAVALRLPRAYYTRLAEAYARKRDILLNALTAAGFRPWKPQGAYYILCDISAFGAADDVSFAQALAEQAHVACVPGSSFYQAGSALGRQQVRFTFSKKDETLREAAERLSGMGAVLHAKPLSG
;
A
#
# COMPACT_ATOMS: atom_id res chain seq x y z
N ASP A 1 -1.36 -12.46 9.20
CA ASP A 1 -1.85 -11.99 7.91
C ASP A 1 -2.60 -10.67 8.11
N PHE A 2 -2.93 -9.98 7.05
CA PHE A 2 -3.62 -8.69 7.09
C PHE A 2 -5.05 -8.79 6.57
N THR A 3 -5.70 -9.90 6.84
CA THR A 3 -7.14 -10.09 6.65
C THR A 3 -7.90 -9.34 7.75
N PHE A 4 -9.13 -8.99 7.50
CA PHE A 4 -10.02 -8.39 8.50
C PHE A 4 -10.96 -9.44 9.11
N ASP A 5 -11.34 -9.24 10.35
CA ASP A 5 -12.42 -10.00 10.97
C ASP A 5 -13.77 -9.55 10.40
N ARG A 6 -14.56 -10.50 9.91
CA ARG A 6 -15.83 -10.20 9.21
C ARG A 6 -16.92 -9.73 10.19
N ASP A 7 -16.94 -10.25 11.39
CA ASP A 7 -17.93 -9.87 12.39
C ASP A 7 -17.61 -8.48 12.96
N GLU A 8 -16.32 -8.21 13.20
CA GLU A 8 -15.85 -6.88 13.60
C GLU A 8 -16.15 -5.84 12.52
N LEU A 9 -15.85 -6.15 11.25
CA LEU A 9 -16.15 -5.24 10.14
C LEU A 9 -17.65 -5.00 10.02
N ARG A 10 -18.50 -6.03 10.09
CA ARG A 10 -19.94 -5.88 10.05
C ARG A 10 -20.45 -5.03 11.23
N ALA A 11 -19.93 -5.22 12.42
CA ALA A 11 -20.32 -4.46 13.61
C ALA A 11 -19.95 -2.97 13.51
N ALA A 12 -18.95 -2.62 12.69
CA ALA A 12 -18.57 -1.24 12.43
C ALA A 12 -19.55 -0.51 11.47
N PHE A 13 -20.40 -1.23 10.74
CA PHE A 13 -21.43 -0.64 9.87
C PHE A 13 -22.72 -0.35 10.66
N GLY A 14 -23.37 0.74 10.27
CA GLY A 14 -24.64 1.15 10.87
C GLY A 14 -25.33 2.25 10.05
N PRO A 15 -26.49 2.74 10.51
CA PRO A 15 -27.30 3.73 9.78
C PRO A 15 -26.59 5.06 9.47
N ARG A 16 -25.44 5.30 10.11
CA ARG A 16 -24.62 6.50 9.90
C ARG A 16 -23.40 6.26 9.02
N THR A 17 -23.18 5.03 8.56
CA THR A 17 -22.05 4.68 7.69
C THR A 17 -22.36 5.16 6.27
N CYS A 18 -21.70 6.23 5.82
CA CYS A 18 -21.88 6.78 4.48
C CYS A 18 -20.97 6.16 3.44
N ALA A 19 -19.77 5.73 3.84
CA ALA A 19 -18.80 5.14 2.93
C ALA A 19 -17.78 4.27 3.67
N ILE A 20 -17.17 3.34 2.93
CA ILE A 20 -15.96 2.60 3.32
C ILE A 20 -14.82 2.99 2.39
N ILE A 21 -13.60 3.13 2.93
CA ILE A 21 -12.38 3.29 2.13
C ILE A 21 -11.67 1.93 2.07
N VAL A 22 -11.36 1.47 0.85
CA VAL A 22 -10.67 0.20 0.59
C VAL A 22 -9.40 0.48 -0.20
N ASN A 23 -8.23 0.18 0.38
CA ASN A 23 -6.94 0.30 -0.31
C ASN A 23 -6.40 -1.09 -0.65
N THR A 24 -6.40 -1.44 -1.93
CA THR A 24 -5.90 -2.73 -2.44
C THR A 24 -5.32 -2.58 -3.84
N PRO A 25 -4.07 -3.08 -4.08
CA PRO A 25 -3.11 -3.63 -3.14
C PRO A 25 -2.75 -2.63 -2.03
N ASN A 26 -2.63 -3.11 -0.80
CA ASN A 26 -2.58 -2.26 0.37
C ASN A 26 -1.19 -1.66 0.65
N ASN A 27 -1.17 -0.43 1.08
CA ASN A 27 -0.05 0.22 1.75
C ASN A 27 -0.44 0.44 3.23
N PRO A 28 0.22 -0.19 4.22
CA PRO A 28 1.61 -0.69 4.20
C PRO A 28 1.80 -2.20 3.99
N SER A 29 0.76 -3.03 4.11
CA SER A 29 0.90 -4.48 4.28
C SER A 29 1.26 -5.24 3.00
N GLY A 30 0.96 -4.68 1.82
CA GLY A 30 1.07 -5.38 0.55
C GLY A 30 -0.02 -6.45 0.34
N HIS A 31 -1.06 -6.50 1.20
CA HIS A 31 -2.19 -7.41 1.03
C HIS A 31 -2.99 -7.06 -0.22
N VAL A 32 -3.38 -8.07 -0.98
CA VAL A 32 -4.27 -7.96 -2.14
C VAL A 32 -5.57 -8.66 -1.78
N PHE A 33 -6.65 -7.90 -1.67
CA PHE A 33 -7.93 -8.46 -1.27
C PHE A 33 -8.41 -9.51 -2.25
N SER A 34 -8.82 -10.65 -1.71
CA SER A 34 -9.41 -11.75 -2.46
C SER A 34 -10.82 -11.39 -2.94
N ARG A 35 -11.32 -12.16 -3.90
CA ARG A 35 -12.71 -12.01 -4.36
C ARG A 35 -13.73 -12.19 -3.23
N GLU A 36 -13.47 -13.08 -2.31
CA GLU A 36 -14.31 -13.37 -1.15
C GLU A 36 -14.35 -12.22 -0.16
N GLU A 37 -13.19 -11.59 0.10
CA GLU A 37 -13.10 -10.40 0.96
C GLU A 37 -13.84 -9.22 0.33
N LEU A 38 -13.61 -8.98 -0.97
CA LEU A 38 -14.28 -7.91 -1.72
C LEU A 38 -15.79 -8.17 -1.84
N ALA A 39 -16.23 -9.42 -2.02
CA ALA A 39 -17.64 -9.76 -2.07
C ALA A 39 -18.33 -9.54 -0.71
N PHE A 40 -17.63 -9.80 0.41
CA PHE A 40 -18.15 -9.51 1.73
C PHE A 40 -18.33 -7.98 1.94
N ILE A 41 -17.33 -7.19 1.57
CA ILE A 41 -17.41 -5.71 1.61
C ILE A 41 -18.55 -5.21 0.73
N ALA A 42 -18.67 -5.73 -0.50
CA ALA A 42 -19.75 -5.39 -1.41
C ALA A 42 -21.13 -5.68 -0.83
N GLY A 43 -21.30 -6.81 -0.15
CA GLY A 43 -22.52 -7.17 0.56
C GLY A 43 -22.88 -6.14 1.63
N LEU A 44 -21.92 -5.71 2.44
CA LEU A 44 -22.14 -4.66 3.45
C LEU A 44 -22.50 -3.32 2.81
N CYS A 45 -21.83 -2.92 1.72
CA CYS A 45 -22.15 -1.68 1.02
C CYS A 45 -23.57 -1.67 0.47
N GLN A 46 -24.07 -2.82 0.00
CA GLN A 46 -25.45 -2.97 -0.50
C GLN A 46 -26.46 -2.99 0.65
N GLU A 47 -26.18 -3.72 1.72
CA GLU A 47 -27.05 -3.85 2.88
C GLU A 47 -27.28 -2.52 3.61
N PHE A 48 -26.22 -1.73 3.75
CA PHE A 48 -26.26 -0.45 4.48
C PHE A 48 -26.37 0.78 3.56
N ASP A 49 -26.56 0.56 2.26
CA ASP A 49 -26.66 1.61 1.23
C ASP A 49 -25.53 2.65 1.32
N CYS A 50 -24.31 2.19 1.47
CA CYS A 50 -23.13 3.06 1.56
C CYS A 50 -22.24 2.99 0.32
N LEU A 51 -21.41 4.02 0.15
CA LEU A 51 -20.45 4.10 -0.94
C LEU A 51 -19.18 3.31 -0.61
N ALA A 52 -18.48 2.86 -1.65
CA ALA A 52 -17.10 2.40 -1.54
C ALA A 52 -16.17 3.39 -2.25
N ILE A 53 -15.12 3.84 -1.56
CA ILE A 53 -14.03 4.63 -2.14
C ILE A 53 -12.81 3.72 -2.19
N THR A 54 -12.39 3.32 -3.40
CA THR A 54 -11.28 2.39 -3.55
C THR A 54 -10.02 3.12 -4.01
N ASP A 55 -8.91 2.92 -3.28
CA ASP A 55 -7.58 3.35 -3.71
C ASP A 55 -6.87 2.15 -4.33
N GLU A 56 -6.80 2.15 -5.65
CA GLU A 56 -6.26 1.07 -6.48
C GLU A 56 -4.93 1.46 -7.14
N ILE A 57 -4.19 2.41 -6.55
CA ILE A 57 -2.96 2.98 -7.14
C ILE A 57 -1.87 1.95 -7.44
N TYR A 58 -1.91 0.77 -6.83
CA TYR A 58 -0.97 -0.34 -7.04
C TYR A 58 -1.56 -1.48 -7.89
N GLU A 59 -2.66 -1.29 -8.59
CA GLU A 59 -3.40 -2.30 -9.36
C GLU A 59 -2.55 -3.17 -10.30
N HIS A 60 -1.45 -2.62 -10.83
CA HIS A 60 -0.51 -3.31 -11.73
C HIS A 60 0.74 -3.85 -11.05
N ILE A 61 0.86 -3.71 -9.73
CA ILE A 61 2.01 -4.17 -8.96
C ILE A 61 1.53 -5.28 -8.02
N VAL A 62 1.34 -6.46 -8.59
CA VAL A 62 0.87 -7.68 -7.91
C VAL A 62 1.78 -8.84 -8.25
N PHE A 63 1.93 -9.81 -7.35
CA PHE A 63 2.94 -10.86 -7.40
C PHE A 63 2.35 -12.25 -7.21
N ASP A 64 3.14 -13.29 -7.55
CA ASP A 64 2.92 -14.68 -7.19
C ASP A 64 1.54 -15.24 -7.62
N GLY A 65 1.03 -14.79 -8.77
CA GLY A 65 -0.26 -15.26 -9.31
C GLY A 65 -1.48 -14.58 -8.68
N HIS A 66 -1.30 -13.65 -7.73
CA HIS A 66 -2.41 -12.82 -7.26
C HIS A 66 -2.90 -11.91 -8.39
N ALA A 67 -4.20 -11.59 -8.37
CA ALA A 67 -4.81 -10.69 -9.32
C ALA A 67 -5.53 -9.57 -8.56
N HIS A 68 -5.29 -8.32 -8.99
CA HIS A 68 -6.09 -7.20 -8.52
C HIS A 68 -7.51 -7.30 -9.10
N ILE A 69 -8.50 -7.10 -8.24
CA ILE A 69 -9.91 -7.06 -8.60
C ILE A 69 -10.45 -5.69 -8.17
N SER A 70 -10.92 -4.89 -9.13
CA SER A 70 -11.58 -3.64 -8.79
C SER A 70 -12.97 -3.93 -8.20
N LEU A 71 -13.26 -3.34 -7.05
CA LEU A 71 -14.54 -3.53 -6.35
C LEU A 71 -15.73 -3.08 -7.21
N ALA A 72 -15.54 -2.06 -8.05
CA ALA A 72 -16.56 -1.58 -8.98
C ALA A 72 -17.03 -2.64 -9.99
N THR A 73 -16.25 -3.71 -10.21
CA THR A 73 -16.62 -4.79 -11.14
C THR A 73 -17.50 -5.88 -10.54
N LEU A 74 -17.72 -5.85 -9.23
CA LEU A 74 -18.59 -6.79 -8.55
C LEU A 74 -20.08 -6.41 -8.77
N PRO A 75 -20.98 -7.38 -8.77
CA PRO A 75 -22.41 -7.12 -8.97
C PRO A 75 -22.96 -6.07 -7.99
N GLY A 76 -23.66 -5.05 -8.49
CA GLY A 76 -24.28 -3.99 -7.69
C GLY A 76 -23.29 -2.97 -7.10
N MET A 77 -22.02 -3.00 -7.49
CA MET A 77 -21.00 -2.10 -6.96
C MET A 77 -20.66 -0.93 -7.87
N TRP A 78 -20.92 -1.01 -9.16
CA TRP A 78 -20.66 0.11 -10.07
C TRP A 78 -21.35 1.39 -9.64
N GLU A 79 -22.62 1.31 -9.25
CA GLU A 79 -23.48 2.46 -8.92
C GLU A 79 -23.06 3.16 -7.62
N ARG A 80 -22.22 2.51 -6.81
CA ARG A 80 -21.81 2.99 -5.49
C ARG A 80 -20.31 3.01 -5.24
N THR A 81 -19.48 2.84 -6.28
CA THR A 81 -18.02 2.84 -6.13
C THR A 81 -17.39 4.07 -6.77
N ILE A 82 -16.44 4.67 -6.06
CA ILE A 82 -15.50 5.66 -6.56
C ILE A 82 -14.13 4.99 -6.60
N THR A 83 -13.68 4.61 -7.79
CA THR A 83 -12.35 4.00 -7.98
C THR A 83 -11.31 5.08 -8.22
N ILE A 84 -10.27 5.14 -7.39
CA ILE A 84 -9.17 6.10 -7.46
C ILE A 84 -7.90 5.37 -7.88
N SER A 85 -7.23 5.87 -8.89
CA SER A 85 -5.91 5.42 -9.33
C SER A 85 -5.13 6.58 -9.96
N GLY A 86 -3.97 6.32 -10.54
CA GLY A 86 -3.15 7.39 -11.12
C GLY A 86 -1.84 6.92 -11.74
N LEU A 87 -1.10 7.89 -12.27
CA LEU A 87 0.17 7.62 -12.96
C LEU A 87 1.34 7.39 -12.01
N SER A 88 1.21 7.79 -10.76
CA SER A 88 2.32 7.94 -9.81
C SER A 88 3.17 6.69 -9.62
N LYS A 89 2.56 5.52 -9.56
CA LYS A 89 3.22 4.27 -9.16
C LYS A 89 3.54 3.38 -10.36
N THR A 90 2.55 3.09 -11.18
CA THR A 90 2.69 2.27 -12.38
C THR A 90 3.69 2.85 -13.38
N TYR A 91 3.76 4.18 -13.49
CA TYR A 91 4.62 4.85 -14.47
C TYR A 91 5.80 5.61 -13.81
N ALA A 92 6.00 5.43 -12.50
CA ALA A 92 7.11 6.03 -11.73
C ALA A 92 7.20 7.57 -11.84
N VAL A 93 6.05 8.25 -11.97
CA VAL A 93 5.95 9.71 -12.14
C VAL A 93 5.22 10.38 -10.98
N THR A 94 5.55 10.00 -9.76
CA THR A 94 4.88 10.50 -8.53
C THR A 94 4.86 12.02 -8.45
N GLY A 95 5.90 12.70 -8.93
CA GLY A 95 6.00 14.17 -8.96
C GLY A 95 5.04 14.86 -9.93
N TRP A 96 4.46 14.14 -10.89
CA TRP A 96 3.52 14.73 -11.86
C TRP A 96 2.18 15.09 -11.25
N ARG A 97 1.80 14.46 -10.14
CA ARG A 97 0.54 14.70 -9.45
C ARG A 97 -0.70 14.52 -10.35
N VAL A 98 -0.71 13.47 -11.18
CA VAL A 98 -1.84 13.12 -12.07
C VAL A 98 -2.44 11.80 -11.62
N GLY A 99 -3.73 11.82 -11.38
CA GLY A 99 -4.57 10.67 -11.05
C GLY A 99 -5.98 10.88 -11.60
N TRP A 100 -6.83 9.92 -11.38
CA TRP A 100 -8.21 9.93 -11.81
C TRP A 100 -9.12 9.29 -10.76
N ALA A 101 -10.39 9.69 -10.81
CA ALA A 101 -11.48 9.00 -10.15
C ALA A 101 -12.46 8.51 -11.22
N ILE A 102 -12.84 7.24 -11.15
CA ILE A 102 -13.82 6.60 -12.02
C ILE A 102 -15.05 6.31 -11.17
N ALA A 103 -16.20 6.88 -11.54
CA ALA A 103 -17.44 6.72 -10.80
C ALA A 103 -18.65 6.96 -11.73
N PRO A 104 -19.87 6.56 -11.35
CA PRO A 104 -21.08 6.94 -12.03
C PRO A 104 -21.23 8.45 -12.15
N GLU A 105 -22.03 8.88 -13.12
CA GLU A 105 -22.20 10.29 -13.49
C GLU A 105 -22.58 11.17 -12.29
N ALA A 106 -23.52 10.74 -11.45
CA ALA A 106 -23.97 11.51 -10.29
C ALA A 106 -22.83 11.78 -9.31
N LEU A 107 -22.01 10.77 -8.99
CA LEU A 107 -20.85 10.90 -8.10
C LEU A 107 -19.74 11.72 -8.78
N THR A 108 -19.48 11.50 -10.06
CA THR A 108 -18.52 12.29 -10.85
C THR A 108 -18.86 13.77 -10.85
N ASN A 109 -20.13 14.13 -11.04
CA ASN A 109 -20.58 15.52 -11.03
C ASN A 109 -20.43 16.16 -9.63
N ALA A 110 -20.67 15.40 -8.56
CA ALA A 110 -20.44 15.88 -7.20
C ALA A 110 -18.95 16.13 -6.93
N ILE A 111 -18.09 15.20 -7.33
CA ILE A 111 -16.63 15.32 -7.20
C ILE A 111 -16.11 16.54 -7.96
N ARG A 112 -16.54 16.75 -9.20
CA ARG A 112 -16.12 17.90 -10.02
C ARG A 112 -16.43 19.23 -9.37
N LYS A 113 -17.61 19.41 -8.81
CA LYS A 113 -18.00 20.65 -8.12
C LYS A 113 -17.06 21.03 -6.99
N VAL A 114 -16.54 20.04 -6.25
CA VAL A 114 -15.60 20.28 -5.16
C VAL A 114 -14.17 20.45 -5.70
N HIS A 115 -13.77 19.61 -6.65
CA HIS A 115 -12.43 19.58 -7.23
C HIS A 115 -12.06 20.89 -7.92
N ASP A 116 -13.01 21.54 -8.63
CA ASP A 116 -12.81 22.82 -9.30
C ASP A 116 -12.34 23.92 -8.35
N PHE A 117 -12.84 23.90 -7.10
CA PHE A 117 -12.43 24.87 -6.08
C PHE A 117 -11.19 24.48 -5.29
N LEU A 118 -10.91 23.17 -5.14
CA LEU A 118 -9.77 22.70 -4.37
C LEU A 118 -8.47 22.69 -5.19
N THR A 119 -8.54 22.31 -6.48
CA THR A 119 -7.34 22.02 -7.27
C THR A 119 -7.41 22.58 -8.68
N VAL A 120 -8.60 22.90 -9.20
CA VAL A 120 -8.89 23.26 -10.59
C VAL A 120 -8.72 22.06 -11.54
N CYS A 121 -7.47 21.65 -11.85
CA CYS A 121 -7.18 20.45 -12.62
C CYS A 121 -5.68 20.06 -12.52
N ALA A 122 -5.36 18.85 -12.94
CA ALA A 122 -3.97 18.48 -13.21
C ALA A 122 -3.45 19.22 -14.47
N PRO A 123 -2.14 19.51 -14.61
CA PRO A 123 -1.58 20.19 -15.78
C PRO A 123 -1.90 19.46 -17.09
N ALA A 124 -2.48 20.15 -18.06
CA ALA A 124 -2.92 19.56 -19.33
C ALA A 124 -1.81 18.78 -20.09
N PRO A 125 -0.56 19.25 -20.20
CA PRO A 125 0.49 18.46 -20.84
C PRO A 125 0.76 17.12 -20.17
N LEU A 126 0.62 17.05 -18.84
CA LEU A 126 0.83 15.82 -18.08
C LEU A 126 -0.38 14.87 -18.20
N GLN A 127 -1.59 15.39 -18.39
CA GLN A 127 -2.77 14.58 -18.72
C GLN A 127 -2.62 13.92 -20.08
N GLU A 128 -2.16 14.65 -21.10
CA GLU A 128 -1.87 14.10 -22.43
C GLU A 128 -0.78 13.01 -22.38
N ALA A 129 0.30 13.26 -21.65
CA ALA A 129 1.32 12.25 -21.42
C ALA A 129 0.75 11.02 -20.70
N GLY A 130 -0.16 11.21 -19.76
CA GLY A 130 -0.90 10.13 -19.08
C GLY A 130 -1.76 9.32 -20.05
N ALA A 131 -2.45 9.98 -20.98
CA ALA A 131 -3.23 9.30 -22.00
C ALA A 131 -2.37 8.42 -22.91
N VAL A 132 -1.14 8.85 -23.21
CA VAL A 132 -0.15 8.02 -23.93
C VAL A 132 0.29 6.84 -23.08
N ALA A 133 0.60 7.06 -21.79
CA ALA A 133 1.03 6.01 -20.87
C ALA A 133 -0.02 4.91 -20.72
N LEU A 134 -1.30 5.26 -20.63
CA LEU A 134 -2.41 4.30 -20.54
C LEU A 134 -2.59 3.42 -21.80
N ARG A 135 -2.00 3.80 -22.93
CA ARG A 135 -2.00 3.01 -24.17
C ARG A 135 -0.80 2.06 -24.29
N LEU A 136 0.07 2.00 -23.30
CA LEU A 136 1.20 1.09 -23.30
C LEU A 136 0.72 -0.37 -23.41
N PRO A 137 1.46 -1.23 -24.13
CA PRO A 137 1.05 -2.60 -24.35
C PRO A 137 1.09 -3.41 -23.05
N ARG A 138 0.27 -4.46 -22.96
CA ARG A 138 0.20 -5.34 -21.78
C ARG A 138 1.57 -5.82 -21.29
N ALA A 139 2.52 -6.03 -22.21
CA ALA A 139 3.88 -6.40 -21.89
C ALA A 139 4.63 -5.39 -20.98
N TYR A 140 4.22 -4.12 -20.97
CA TYR A 140 4.75 -3.14 -20.03
C TYR A 140 4.40 -3.52 -18.59
N TYR A 141 3.14 -3.79 -18.32
CA TYR A 141 2.62 -4.11 -16.98
C TYR A 141 3.17 -5.45 -16.47
N THR A 142 3.28 -6.45 -17.35
CA THR A 142 3.90 -7.74 -17.01
C THR A 142 5.35 -7.56 -16.57
N ARG A 143 6.16 -6.84 -17.38
CA ARG A 143 7.56 -6.55 -17.02
C ARG A 143 7.69 -5.70 -15.75
N LEU A 144 6.75 -4.79 -15.52
CA LEU A 144 6.71 -3.99 -14.29
C LEU A 144 6.54 -4.88 -13.06
N ALA A 145 5.54 -5.76 -13.07
CA ALA A 145 5.28 -6.70 -11.98
C ALA A 145 6.48 -7.64 -11.73
N GLU A 146 7.06 -8.21 -12.80
CA GLU A 146 8.26 -9.05 -12.71
C GLU A 146 9.47 -8.30 -12.14
N ALA A 147 9.68 -7.06 -12.55
CA ALA A 147 10.77 -6.23 -12.04
C ALA A 147 10.61 -5.94 -10.55
N TYR A 148 9.39 -5.62 -10.12
CA TYR A 148 9.12 -5.39 -8.70
C TYR A 148 9.15 -6.69 -7.89
N ALA A 149 8.76 -7.83 -8.43
CA ALA A 149 8.90 -9.13 -7.76
C ALA A 149 10.37 -9.43 -7.44
N ARG A 150 11.28 -9.25 -8.42
CA ARG A 150 12.73 -9.40 -8.18
C ARG A 150 13.27 -8.46 -7.10
N LYS A 151 12.86 -7.19 -7.12
CA LYS A 151 13.25 -6.19 -6.11
C LYS A 151 12.73 -6.54 -4.73
N ARG A 152 11.48 -7.00 -4.65
CA ARG A 152 10.89 -7.54 -3.42
C ARG A 152 11.75 -8.66 -2.85
N ASP A 153 12.11 -9.63 -3.68
CA ASP A 153 12.83 -10.82 -3.23
C ASP A 153 14.25 -10.48 -2.74
N ILE A 154 14.93 -9.51 -3.37
CA ILE A 154 16.23 -9.01 -2.87
C ILE A 154 16.09 -8.49 -1.44
N LEU A 155 15.14 -7.59 -1.21
CA LEU A 155 14.97 -6.95 0.10
C LEU A 155 14.39 -7.94 1.14
N LEU A 156 13.42 -8.77 0.74
CA LEU A 156 12.79 -9.77 1.60
C LEU A 156 13.82 -10.75 2.17
N ASN A 157 14.69 -11.27 1.31
CA ASN A 157 15.75 -12.18 1.73
C ASN A 157 16.76 -11.51 2.66
N ALA A 158 17.14 -10.26 2.36
CA ALA A 158 18.05 -9.49 3.21
C ALA A 158 17.46 -9.24 4.60
N LEU A 159 16.21 -8.83 4.68
CA LEU A 159 15.51 -8.59 5.95
C LEU A 159 15.40 -9.87 6.77
N THR A 160 15.04 -10.99 6.13
CA THR A 160 14.95 -12.30 6.80
C THR A 160 16.31 -12.72 7.34
N ALA A 161 17.39 -12.60 6.54
CA ALA A 161 18.73 -12.93 6.94
C ALA A 161 19.27 -12.05 8.09
N ALA A 162 18.81 -10.78 8.16
CA ALA A 162 19.15 -9.85 9.22
C ALA A 162 18.32 -10.06 10.51
N GLY A 163 17.42 -11.04 10.56
CA GLY A 163 16.65 -11.38 11.76
C GLY A 163 15.28 -10.70 11.88
N PHE A 164 14.87 -9.91 10.90
CA PHE A 164 13.51 -9.41 10.83
C PHE A 164 12.52 -10.55 10.56
N ARG A 165 11.27 -10.33 10.92
CA ARG A 165 10.13 -11.20 10.56
C ARG A 165 9.24 -10.47 9.54
N PRO A 166 9.61 -10.49 8.25
CA PRO A 166 8.85 -9.80 7.22
C PRO A 166 7.58 -10.56 6.87
N TRP A 167 6.49 -9.84 6.61
CA TRP A 167 5.33 -10.37 5.89
C TRP A 167 5.59 -10.22 4.39
N LYS A 168 5.54 -11.34 3.66
CA LYS A 168 5.74 -11.35 2.21
C LYS A 168 4.56 -10.64 1.53
N PRO A 169 4.78 -9.50 0.86
CA PRO A 169 3.68 -8.77 0.23
C PRO A 169 3.20 -9.48 -1.04
N GLN A 170 1.90 -9.45 -1.26
CA GLN A 170 1.22 -9.94 -2.46
C GLN A 170 1.17 -8.88 -3.56
N GLY A 171 1.26 -7.60 -3.19
CA GLY A 171 1.24 -6.45 -4.09
C GLY A 171 1.88 -5.21 -3.48
N ALA A 172 1.73 -4.06 -4.14
CA ALA A 172 2.40 -2.80 -3.83
C ALA A 172 3.93 -2.94 -3.90
N TYR A 173 4.69 -2.09 -3.21
CA TYR A 173 6.15 -2.18 -3.18
C TYR A 173 6.74 -1.94 -1.77
N TYR A 174 6.03 -2.46 -0.76
CA TYR A 174 6.43 -2.36 0.63
C TYR A 174 6.56 -3.74 1.28
N ILE A 175 7.42 -3.81 2.29
CA ILE A 175 7.52 -4.96 3.18
C ILE A 175 7.33 -4.43 4.60
N LEU A 176 6.28 -4.88 5.25
CA LEU A 176 6.08 -4.68 6.68
C LEU A 176 6.82 -5.79 7.43
N CYS A 177 7.48 -5.45 8.52
CA CYS A 177 8.27 -6.38 9.32
C CYS A 177 7.89 -6.26 10.79
N ASP A 178 7.79 -7.39 11.47
CA ASP A 178 7.81 -7.46 12.92
C ASP A 178 9.25 -7.32 13.43
N ILE A 179 9.46 -6.47 14.42
CA ILE A 179 10.75 -6.15 15.04
C ILE A 179 10.85 -6.60 16.50
N SER A 180 9.84 -7.34 16.99
CA SER A 180 9.80 -7.79 18.40
C SER A 180 11.03 -8.60 18.82
N ALA A 181 11.65 -9.31 17.88
CA ALA A 181 12.86 -10.10 18.12
C ALA A 181 14.10 -9.24 18.50
N PHE A 182 14.08 -7.95 18.21
CA PHE A 182 15.21 -7.05 18.50
C PHE A 182 15.15 -6.41 19.89
N GLY A 183 14.06 -6.61 20.63
CA GLY A 183 13.91 -6.05 21.98
C GLY A 183 13.85 -4.52 22.05
N ALA A 184 13.51 -3.86 20.94
CA ALA A 184 13.34 -2.42 20.88
C ALA A 184 12.15 -1.97 21.73
N ALA A 185 12.24 -0.79 22.34
CA ALA A 185 11.17 -0.23 23.16
C ALA A 185 9.93 0.08 22.31
N ASP A 186 10.14 0.60 21.10
CA ASP A 186 9.11 0.90 20.13
C ASP A 186 9.69 1.02 18.70
N ASP A 187 8.80 1.17 17.74
CA ASP A 187 9.09 1.28 16.31
C ASP A 187 9.83 2.57 15.93
N VAL A 188 9.61 3.67 16.64
CA VAL A 188 10.24 4.97 16.36
C VAL A 188 11.72 4.94 16.78
N SER A 189 12.01 4.52 18.01
CA SER A 189 13.38 4.36 18.50
C SER A 189 14.15 3.34 17.66
N PHE A 190 13.52 2.24 17.26
CA PHE A 190 14.11 1.27 16.35
C PHE A 190 14.46 1.87 14.99
N ALA A 191 13.53 2.62 14.36
CA ALA A 191 13.76 3.23 13.06
C ALA A 191 14.90 4.26 13.10
N GLN A 192 15.01 5.04 14.18
CA GLN A 192 16.12 5.98 14.40
C GLN A 192 17.45 5.24 14.53
N ALA A 193 17.52 4.23 15.38
CA ALA A 193 18.72 3.44 15.56
C ALA A 193 19.16 2.73 14.28
N LEU A 194 18.23 2.19 13.51
CA LEU A 194 18.51 1.57 12.21
C LEU A 194 19.11 2.59 11.23
N ALA A 195 18.57 3.79 11.18
CA ALA A 195 19.09 4.85 10.32
C ALA A 195 20.50 5.31 10.73
N GLU A 196 20.76 5.45 12.04
CA GLU A 196 22.05 5.89 12.58
C GLU A 196 23.14 4.83 12.45
N GLN A 197 22.81 3.56 12.72
CA GLN A 197 23.81 2.49 12.83
C GLN A 197 24.02 1.72 11.53
N ALA A 198 22.94 1.51 10.76
CA ALA A 198 23.00 0.79 9.47
C ALA A 198 22.92 1.69 8.26
N HIS A 199 22.57 2.95 8.43
CA HIS A 199 22.29 3.87 7.33
C HIS A 199 21.20 3.32 6.38
N VAL A 200 20.22 2.61 6.95
CA VAL A 200 19.03 2.09 6.26
C VAL A 200 17.80 2.70 6.92
N ALA A 201 17.00 3.41 6.12
CA ALA A 201 15.78 4.04 6.60
C ALA A 201 14.57 3.12 6.45
N CYS A 202 13.71 3.12 7.46
CA CYS A 202 12.37 2.53 7.41
C CYS A 202 11.33 3.51 7.96
N VAL A 203 10.07 3.18 7.81
CA VAL A 203 8.95 3.96 8.37
C VAL A 203 8.41 3.22 9.59
N PRO A 204 8.31 3.90 10.76
CA PRO A 204 7.67 3.32 11.95
C PRO A 204 6.26 2.84 11.68
N GLY A 205 5.92 1.66 12.20
CA GLY A 205 4.63 1.01 11.98
C GLY A 205 3.46 1.77 12.60
N SER A 206 3.68 2.43 13.75
CA SER A 206 2.67 3.27 14.43
C SER A 206 2.14 4.40 13.54
N SER A 207 2.89 4.83 12.51
CA SER A 207 2.46 5.82 11.53
C SER A 207 1.25 5.39 10.69
N PHE A 208 0.88 4.10 10.70
CA PHE A 208 -0.23 3.54 9.93
C PHE A 208 -1.47 3.25 10.77
N TYR A 209 -1.43 3.57 12.05
CA TYR A 209 -2.53 3.33 12.98
C TYR A 209 -3.01 4.64 13.62
N GLN A 210 -4.18 4.59 14.22
CA GLN A 210 -4.74 5.72 14.93
C GLN A 210 -3.80 6.16 16.07
N ALA A 211 -3.69 7.46 16.29
CA ALA A 211 -2.88 8.02 17.38
C ALA A 211 -3.27 7.40 18.72
N GLY A 212 -2.26 6.98 19.50
CA GLY A 212 -2.45 6.31 20.79
C GLY A 212 -2.69 4.80 20.71
N SER A 213 -2.84 4.22 19.51
CA SER A 213 -2.93 2.77 19.34
C SER A 213 -1.62 2.07 19.75
N ALA A 214 -1.72 0.92 20.38
CA ALA A 214 -0.59 0.03 20.63
C ALA A 214 -0.17 -0.77 19.38
N LEU A 215 -1.04 -0.81 18.37
CA LEU A 215 -0.77 -1.49 17.12
C LEU A 215 0.34 -0.76 16.36
N GLY A 216 1.16 -1.53 15.69
CA GLY A 216 2.28 -1.00 14.90
C GLY A 216 3.56 -0.71 15.69
N ARG A 217 3.53 -0.63 17.03
CA ARG A 217 4.71 -0.32 17.87
C ARG A 217 5.87 -1.32 17.76
N GLN A 218 5.59 -2.52 17.26
CA GLN A 218 6.58 -3.56 17.00
C GLN A 218 6.69 -3.86 15.50
N GLN A 219 6.40 -2.86 14.66
CA GLN A 219 6.43 -3.00 13.21
C GLN A 219 7.20 -1.86 12.56
N VAL A 220 7.87 -2.16 11.45
CA VAL A 220 8.46 -1.14 10.56
C VAL A 220 8.19 -1.50 9.12
N ARG A 221 8.03 -0.48 8.25
CA ARG A 221 7.81 -0.67 6.82
C ARG A 221 9.05 -0.27 6.02
N PHE A 222 9.52 -1.17 5.19
CA PHE A 222 10.52 -0.90 4.15
C PHE A 222 9.87 -0.71 2.78
N THR A 223 10.61 -0.10 1.84
CA THR A 223 10.20 0.01 0.44
C THR A 223 11.26 -0.58 -0.48
N PHE A 224 10.82 -1.31 -1.50
CA PHE A 224 11.70 -1.80 -2.56
C PHE A 224 11.55 -1.05 -3.89
N SER A 225 10.91 0.12 -3.88
CA SER A 225 10.81 1.01 -5.04
C SER A 225 12.11 1.80 -5.28
N LYS A 226 13.23 1.09 -5.31
CA LYS A 226 14.59 1.63 -5.48
C LYS A 226 15.28 0.95 -6.65
N LYS A 227 16.48 1.44 -7.01
CA LYS A 227 17.35 0.74 -7.96
C LYS A 227 17.88 -0.55 -7.33
N ASP A 228 18.21 -1.53 -8.18
CA ASP A 228 18.73 -2.81 -7.70
C ASP A 228 20.04 -2.65 -6.91
N GLU A 229 20.90 -1.71 -7.31
CA GLU A 229 22.15 -1.39 -6.61
C GLU A 229 21.88 -0.90 -5.19
N THR A 230 20.90 0.02 -5.03
CA THR A 230 20.51 0.54 -3.72
C THR A 230 19.94 -0.55 -2.81
N LEU A 231 19.19 -1.49 -3.37
CA LEU A 231 18.65 -2.62 -2.61
C LEU A 231 19.74 -3.60 -2.17
N ARG A 232 20.73 -3.86 -3.03
CA ARG A 232 21.88 -4.72 -2.67
C ARG A 232 22.75 -4.06 -1.61
N GLU A 233 23.01 -2.76 -1.74
CA GLU A 233 23.74 -1.99 -0.73
C GLU A 233 23.02 -2.01 0.62
N ALA A 234 21.70 -1.82 0.64
CA ALA A 234 20.91 -1.94 1.86
C ALA A 234 20.98 -3.38 2.45
N ALA A 235 20.96 -4.41 1.60
CA ALA A 235 21.13 -5.79 2.02
C ALA A 235 22.48 -6.05 2.69
N GLU A 236 23.57 -5.52 2.13
CA GLU A 236 24.92 -5.61 2.71
C GLU A 236 25.00 -4.92 4.07
N ARG A 237 24.44 -3.72 4.18
CA ARG A 237 24.38 -2.96 5.44
C ARG A 237 23.58 -3.70 6.52
N LEU A 238 22.44 -4.28 6.15
CA LEU A 238 21.60 -5.06 7.07
C LEU A 238 22.31 -6.35 7.53
N SER A 239 23.10 -7.01 6.68
CA SER A 239 23.78 -8.26 7.02
C SER A 239 24.80 -8.09 8.14
N GLY A 240 25.40 -6.91 8.27
CA GLY A 240 26.33 -6.57 9.37
C GLY A 240 25.65 -6.31 10.71
N MET A 241 24.33 -6.16 10.74
CA MET A 241 23.61 -5.68 11.93
C MET A 241 23.05 -6.77 12.84
N GLY A 242 22.92 -8.01 12.39
CA GLY A 242 22.36 -9.09 13.22
C GLY A 242 23.05 -9.25 14.57
N ALA A 243 24.35 -8.97 14.63
CA ALA A 243 25.13 -9.01 15.88
C ALA A 243 25.03 -7.70 16.71
N VAL A 244 24.76 -6.57 16.08
CA VAL A 244 24.81 -5.23 16.71
C VAL A 244 23.47 -4.89 17.39
N LEU A 245 22.35 -5.21 16.73
CA LEU A 245 21.02 -4.94 17.30
C LEU A 245 20.65 -5.87 18.46
N HIS A 246 21.25 -7.08 18.53
CA HIS A 246 21.09 -7.98 19.67
C HIS A 246 22.04 -7.67 20.84
N ALA A 247 23.08 -6.86 20.64
CA ALA A 247 24.16 -6.64 21.62
C ALA A 247 23.98 -5.39 22.51
N LYS A 248 23.09 -4.47 22.18
CA LYS A 248 22.75 -3.31 23.00
C LYS A 248 21.25 -3.16 23.11
N PRO A 249 20.66 -3.24 24.33
CA PRO A 249 19.35 -2.69 24.55
C PRO A 249 19.42 -1.21 24.13
N LEU A 250 18.55 -0.81 23.19
CA LEU A 250 18.38 0.58 22.78
C LEU A 250 17.85 1.35 24.00
N SER A 251 18.76 1.80 24.87
CA SER A 251 18.41 2.65 26.00
C SER A 251 17.95 4.00 25.47
N GLY A 252 16.72 4.35 25.81
CA GLY A 252 16.09 5.63 25.56
C GLY A 252 16.82 6.79 26.25
#